data_36271bef007a7eda900f7167becafe67
#
_entry.id   36271bef007a7eda900f7167becafe67
#
_cell.length_a   1.000
_cell.length_b   1.000
_cell.length_c   1.000
_cell.angle_alpha   90.00
_cell.angle_beta   90.00
_cell.angle_gamma   90.00
#
_symmetry.space_group_name_H-M   'P 1'
#
loop_
_entity.id
_entity.type
_entity.pdbx_description
1 polymer ?
#
loop_
_entity_poly.entity_id
_entity_poly.type
_entity_poly.pdbx_seq_one_letter_code
_entity_poly.pdbx_strand_id
1 'polypeptide(L)'
;MVVFVSLSGCESDEDTDLGAGIEAPSNLDVLFNITQDNSGVVTISPSGTNVSSFEVFFADGSGESEVLALGENAERAYPEGSYPIRIVAFNLNGDTAELIKNLDVSFRAPENLAVTITESAASNFGISVSATADFETSFEVAFGEDPLLAPVTFMEGDTVDYEYSNTGAYTVTVTALSGGAATTETTEVVMIEDPVVLPLDFESTTLNYNLIGFESAVSIISNPDVSVGNNSSRVVSIQKTGTQTFGGVVVPLGGPIDFAGPQNIRMKTWSPMPVGTKVTIKLENADGSIASADYEAFTTVSNEWETLFFNTAGLDTTQPFSRFVVFFDLGGAPTGDTNYFDDIELAEGAPILLPLDFEDSNRVYNIGTNNGSFAIVPNATPDPVNSSSTVLQFDRNATGPNNFALVAIVLDQPVVFNATTSFTLKVYSPRAGLPVWLKVERIGNGGLFQEVTNVTTTVANGWEELTFTGFTGNTMDDLRNVVIFFDPLQATSAPETIYIDDLIKTN
;
A
#
# COMPACT_ATOMS: atom_id res chain seq x y z
N MET A 1 75.62 33.09 -102.50
CA MET A 1 74.87 32.03 -103.19
C MET A 1 73.96 31.43 -102.12
N VAL A 2 72.75 31.90 -102.17
CA VAL A 2 71.69 31.52 -101.15
C VAL A 2 70.85 30.47 -101.82
N VAL A 3 70.67 29.31 -101.17
CA VAL A 3 69.78 28.26 -101.62
C VAL A 3 68.54 28.29 -100.77
N PHE A 4 67.38 28.57 -101.36
CA PHE A 4 66.06 28.42 -100.79
C PHE A 4 65.62 26.94 -100.96
N VAL A 5 65.27 26.33 -99.82
CA VAL A 5 64.55 25.08 -99.80
C VAL A 5 63.12 25.35 -99.38
N SER A 6 62.13 25.14 -100.20
CA SER A 6 60.70 25.21 -99.89
C SER A 6 60.22 23.86 -99.28
N LEU A 7 59.74 23.85 -98.12
CA LEU A 7 59.01 22.76 -97.53
C LEU A 7 57.50 23.05 -97.70
N SER A 8 56.85 22.23 -98.51
CA SER A 8 55.36 22.08 -98.54
C SER A 8 54.94 21.18 -97.42
N GLY A 9 54.30 21.74 -96.41
CA GLY A 9 53.55 20.94 -95.41
C GLY A 9 52.19 20.64 -95.91
N CYS A 10 51.85 19.37 -95.88
CA CYS A 10 50.45 18.84 -95.99
C CYS A 10 49.89 18.89 -94.57
N GLU A 11 48.96 19.81 -94.29
CA GLU A 11 48.01 19.70 -93.16
C GLU A 11 46.88 18.82 -93.63
N SER A 12 46.74 17.68 -93.03
CA SER A 12 45.51 16.93 -93.01
C SER A 12 45.03 17.04 -91.54
N ASP A 13 44.18 17.99 -91.33
CA ASP A 13 43.31 17.96 -90.15
C ASP A 13 42.35 16.76 -90.28
N GLU A 14 42.75 15.61 -89.80
CA GLU A 14 41.79 14.60 -89.44
C GLU A 14 41.18 15.04 -88.02
N ASP A 15 40.05 15.73 -88.09
CA ASP A 15 39.14 15.82 -86.98
C ASP A 15 38.72 14.34 -86.66
N THR A 16 39.50 13.72 -85.77
CA THR A 16 39.06 12.49 -85.14
C THR A 16 37.87 12.88 -84.23
N ASP A 17 36.65 12.74 -84.77
CA ASP A 17 35.40 12.70 -84.02
C ASP A 17 35.49 11.55 -82.97
N LEU A 18 36.06 11.89 -81.81
CA LEU A 18 36.22 10.94 -80.70
C LEU A 18 34.83 10.45 -80.12
N GLY A 19 33.74 11.02 -80.69
CA GLY A 19 32.36 10.61 -80.37
C GLY A 19 31.75 9.64 -81.38
N ALA A 20 32.36 9.51 -82.58
CA ALA A 20 31.82 8.59 -83.68
C ALA A 20 32.02 7.17 -83.23
N GLY A 21 30.95 6.51 -82.79
CA GLY A 21 30.94 5.08 -82.47
C GLY A 21 30.61 4.78 -80.99
N ILE A 22 30.41 5.82 -80.19
CA ILE A 22 29.89 5.58 -78.84
C ILE A 22 28.37 5.46 -78.89
N GLU A 23 27.90 4.24 -78.62
CA GLU A 23 26.47 3.92 -78.63
C GLU A 23 25.81 4.50 -77.36
N ALA A 24 24.53 4.86 -77.44
CA ALA A 24 23.74 5.33 -76.28
C ALA A 24 23.73 4.29 -75.15
N PRO A 25 23.57 4.75 -73.85
CA PRO A 25 23.44 3.83 -72.74
C PRO A 25 22.33 2.84 -72.92
N SER A 26 22.56 1.55 -72.55
CA SER A 26 21.63 0.43 -72.77
C SER A 26 21.78 -0.60 -71.62
N ASN A 27 20.87 -1.57 -71.56
CA ASN A 27 20.86 -2.66 -70.62
C ASN A 27 20.96 -2.13 -69.16
N LEU A 28 20.22 -1.04 -68.84
CA LEU A 28 20.19 -0.48 -67.50
C LEU A 28 19.54 -1.43 -66.51
N ASP A 29 20.18 -1.62 -65.37
CA ASP A 29 19.62 -2.29 -64.23
C ASP A 29 20.10 -1.59 -62.94
N VAL A 30 19.44 -1.88 -61.81
CA VAL A 30 19.84 -1.40 -60.48
C VAL A 30 19.63 -2.52 -59.46
N LEU A 31 20.65 -2.76 -58.65
CA LEU A 31 20.54 -3.64 -57.48
C LEU A 31 20.27 -2.79 -56.24
N PHE A 32 19.25 -3.17 -55.47
CA PHE A 32 18.96 -2.63 -54.16
C PHE A 32 19.39 -3.65 -53.09
N ASN A 33 20.25 -3.21 -52.17
CA ASN A 33 20.63 -4.01 -51.00
C ASN A 33 20.13 -3.29 -49.76
N ILE A 34 19.09 -3.86 -49.11
CA ILE A 34 18.42 -3.32 -47.93
C ILE A 34 19.04 -3.98 -46.71
N THR A 35 19.42 -3.18 -45.70
CA THR A 35 19.86 -3.70 -44.38
C THR A 35 18.71 -4.45 -43.70
N GLN A 36 19.04 -5.46 -42.88
CA GLN A 36 18.04 -6.30 -42.18
C GLN A 36 17.92 -5.93 -40.70
N ASP A 37 18.25 -4.69 -40.34
CA ASP A 37 18.29 -4.14 -38.97
C ASP A 37 17.19 -3.11 -38.71
N ASN A 38 16.20 -3.01 -39.59
CA ASN A 38 15.12 -2.03 -39.58
C ASN A 38 15.58 -0.55 -39.62
N SER A 39 16.86 -0.28 -39.94
CA SER A 39 17.34 1.08 -40.17
C SER A 39 16.81 1.68 -41.48
N GLY A 40 16.31 0.85 -42.39
CA GLY A 40 15.85 1.26 -43.70
C GLY A 40 16.97 1.71 -44.64
N VAL A 41 18.24 1.50 -44.31
CA VAL A 41 19.37 1.88 -45.16
C VAL A 41 19.43 0.98 -46.38
N VAL A 42 19.43 1.60 -47.55
CA VAL A 42 19.49 0.94 -48.85
C VAL A 42 20.72 1.40 -49.61
N THR A 43 21.53 0.43 -50.08
CA THR A 43 22.60 0.68 -51.03
C THR A 43 22.03 0.49 -52.43
N ILE A 44 22.12 1.53 -53.26
CA ILE A 44 21.62 1.59 -54.63
C ILE A 44 22.80 1.47 -55.59
N SER A 45 22.88 0.38 -56.33
CA SER A 45 23.99 0.05 -57.23
C SER A 45 23.50 0.02 -58.66
N PRO A 46 23.58 1.14 -59.43
CA PRO A 46 23.18 1.16 -60.82
C PRO A 46 24.23 0.46 -61.75
N SER A 47 23.76 -0.11 -62.84
CA SER A 47 24.60 -0.74 -63.85
C SER A 47 24.04 -0.53 -65.23
N GLY A 48 24.87 -0.64 -66.23
CA GLY A 48 24.48 -0.49 -67.64
C GLY A 48 25.65 -0.68 -68.59
N THR A 49 25.33 -0.72 -69.91
CA THR A 49 26.31 -0.80 -70.99
C THR A 49 26.47 0.58 -71.68
N ASN A 50 27.68 0.98 -72.05
CA ASN A 50 27.99 2.26 -72.66
C ASN A 50 27.69 3.46 -71.75
N VAL A 51 27.89 3.32 -70.43
CA VAL A 51 27.62 4.34 -69.43
C VAL A 51 28.93 4.92 -68.90
N SER A 52 28.98 6.24 -68.71
CA SER A 52 30.06 6.94 -68.05
C SER A 52 29.71 7.41 -66.61
N SER A 53 28.43 7.71 -66.36
CA SER A 53 27.90 8.10 -65.03
C SER A 53 26.42 7.85 -64.94
N PHE A 54 25.92 7.82 -63.73
CA PHE A 54 24.49 7.71 -63.42
C PHE A 54 24.05 8.91 -62.56
N GLU A 55 22.81 9.34 -62.74
CA GLU A 55 22.12 10.22 -61.80
C GLU A 55 20.95 9.46 -61.18
N VAL A 56 20.96 9.30 -59.84
CA VAL A 56 19.97 8.56 -59.10
C VAL A 56 19.00 9.52 -58.42
N PHE A 57 17.71 9.40 -58.70
CA PHE A 57 16.63 10.17 -58.06
C PHE A 57 15.94 9.29 -57.04
N PHE A 58 15.96 9.66 -55.78
CA PHE A 58 15.64 8.81 -54.62
C PHE A 58 14.14 8.57 -54.40
N ALA A 59 13.25 9.39 -54.94
CA ALA A 59 11.79 9.30 -54.79
C ALA A 59 11.31 9.32 -53.31
N ASP A 60 12.15 9.79 -52.37
CA ASP A 60 11.89 9.87 -50.95
C ASP A 60 11.15 11.17 -50.52
N GLY A 61 10.73 11.97 -51.49
CA GLY A 61 10.06 13.25 -51.28
C GLY A 61 11.00 14.44 -51.05
N SER A 62 12.32 14.22 -51.00
CA SER A 62 13.31 15.31 -50.84
C SER A 62 13.49 16.10 -52.13
N GLY A 63 13.28 15.45 -53.27
CA GLY A 63 13.59 16.01 -54.60
C GLY A 63 15.07 16.02 -54.92
N GLU A 64 15.92 15.40 -54.10
CA GLU A 64 17.36 15.30 -54.32
C GLU A 64 17.71 14.18 -55.30
N SER A 65 18.88 14.38 -56.00
CA SER A 65 19.52 13.37 -56.83
C SER A 65 21.01 13.33 -56.49
N GLU A 66 21.64 12.21 -56.81
CA GLU A 66 23.08 11.99 -56.66
C GLU A 66 23.70 11.53 -57.96
N VAL A 67 24.84 12.09 -58.34
CA VAL A 67 25.59 11.68 -59.54
C VAL A 67 26.68 10.72 -59.10
N LEU A 68 26.68 9.54 -59.70
CA LEU A 68 27.59 8.44 -59.41
C LEU A 68 28.49 8.17 -60.61
N ALA A 69 29.77 8.01 -60.40
CA ALA A 69 30.69 7.47 -61.41
C ALA A 69 30.44 5.96 -61.62
N LEU A 70 30.95 5.43 -62.70
CA LEU A 70 30.78 4.00 -62.97
C LEU A 70 31.40 3.13 -61.87
N GLY A 71 30.58 2.29 -61.22
CA GLY A 71 30.97 1.44 -60.13
C GLY A 71 30.79 2.02 -58.75
N GLU A 72 30.34 3.27 -58.63
CA GLU A 72 29.93 3.88 -57.36
C GLU A 72 28.50 3.52 -56.99
N ASN A 73 28.18 3.60 -55.69
CA ASN A 73 26.85 3.32 -55.12
C ASN A 73 26.37 4.51 -54.32
N ALA A 74 25.07 4.73 -54.31
CA ALA A 74 24.43 5.66 -53.36
C ALA A 74 23.89 4.90 -52.13
N GLU A 75 23.90 5.56 -50.97
CA GLU A 75 23.27 5.06 -49.77
C GLU A 75 22.18 6.04 -49.30
N ARG A 76 20.99 5.51 -49.02
CA ARG A 76 19.86 6.31 -48.54
C ARG A 76 19.01 5.51 -47.56
N ALA A 77 18.55 6.15 -46.45
CA ALA A 77 17.59 5.56 -45.53
C ALA A 77 16.16 5.85 -46.00
N TYR A 78 15.32 4.81 -46.03
CA TYR A 78 13.90 4.89 -46.40
C TYR A 78 13.04 4.35 -45.26
N PRO A 79 11.94 5.02 -44.93
CA PRO A 79 10.85 4.39 -44.20
C PRO A 79 10.30 3.17 -44.93
N GLU A 80 9.50 2.34 -44.25
CA GLU A 80 8.79 1.27 -44.90
C GLU A 80 7.86 1.82 -45.99
N GLY A 81 7.90 1.21 -47.18
CA GLY A 81 7.14 1.68 -48.33
C GLY A 81 7.67 1.23 -49.66
N SER A 82 7.05 1.72 -50.76
CA SER A 82 7.46 1.46 -52.15
C SER A 82 7.85 2.78 -52.83
N TYR A 83 9.05 2.80 -53.39
CA TYR A 83 9.67 4.00 -53.94
C TYR A 83 10.07 3.77 -55.40
N PRO A 84 9.52 4.53 -56.37
CA PRO A 84 9.91 4.43 -57.79
C PRO A 84 11.24 5.14 -58.03
N ILE A 85 12.35 4.45 -57.78
CA ILE A 85 13.69 4.98 -58.00
C ILE A 85 13.92 5.18 -59.49
N ARG A 86 14.30 6.40 -59.89
CA ARG A 86 14.62 6.74 -61.28
C ARG A 86 16.13 6.90 -61.44
N ILE A 87 16.68 6.19 -62.42
CA ILE A 87 18.10 6.21 -62.77
C ILE A 87 18.21 6.81 -64.16
N VAL A 88 19.03 7.81 -64.36
CA VAL A 88 19.40 8.37 -65.64
C VAL A 88 20.87 8.05 -65.88
N ALA A 89 21.18 7.32 -66.95
CA ALA A 89 22.54 6.98 -67.39
C ALA A 89 23.01 7.93 -68.47
N PHE A 90 24.25 8.32 -68.40
CA PHE A 90 24.91 9.19 -69.39
C PHE A 90 26.10 8.48 -70.03
N ASN A 91 26.33 8.69 -71.35
CA ASN A 91 27.57 8.33 -71.97
C ASN A 91 28.51 9.54 -72.13
N LEU A 92 29.69 9.34 -72.72
CA LEU A 92 30.66 10.42 -72.96
C LEU A 92 30.22 11.49 -73.98
N ASN A 93 29.24 11.13 -74.85
CA ASN A 93 28.66 12.04 -75.84
C ASN A 93 27.50 12.89 -75.28
N GLY A 94 27.03 12.58 -74.03
CA GLY A 94 25.86 13.22 -73.46
C GLY A 94 24.51 12.59 -73.79
N ASP A 95 24.50 11.41 -74.50
CA ASP A 95 23.28 10.63 -74.74
C ASP A 95 22.84 10.04 -73.42
N THR A 96 21.52 9.92 -73.21
CA THR A 96 20.94 9.44 -71.98
C THR A 96 19.98 8.28 -72.19
N ALA A 97 19.87 7.39 -71.19
CA ALA A 97 18.81 6.42 -71.07
C ALA A 97 18.28 6.42 -69.63
N GLU A 98 17.02 6.05 -69.47
CA GLU A 98 16.33 6.09 -68.19
C GLU A 98 15.78 4.73 -67.80
N LEU A 99 15.87 4.40 -66.50
CA LEU A 99 15.24 3.24 -65.87
C LEU A 99 14.46 3.72 -64.63
N ILE A 100 13.23 3.26 -64.51
CA ILE A 100 12.47 3.39 -63.24
C ILE A 100 12.27 1.98 -62.69
N LYS A 101 12.70 1.72 -61.45
CA LYS A 101 12.53 0.44 -60.77
C LYS A 101 12.03 0.69 -59.34
N ASN A 102 10.98 -0.05 -58.96
CA ASN A 102 10.45 0.09 -57.58
C ASN A 102 11.41 -0.56 -56.59
N LEU A 103 11.69 0.20 -55.55
CA LEU A 103 12.33 -0.24 -54.33
C LEU A 103 11.22 -0.47 -53.29
N ASP A 104 11.04 -1.72 -52.80
CA ASP A 104 10.12 -2.05 -51.75
C ASP A 104 10.91 -2.28 -50.45
N VAL A 105 10.68 -1.39 -49.44
CA VAL A 105 11.28 -1.48 -48.11
C VAL A 105 10.24 -2.02 -47.16
N SER A 106 10.56 -3.09 -46.47
CA SER A 106 9.73 -3.68 -45.42
C SER A 106 10.59 -4.01 -44.20
N PHE A 107 10.04 -3.77 -43.02
CA PHE A 107 10.73 -4.01 -41.74
C PHE A 107 10.32 -5.37 -41.18
N ARG A 108 11.28 -6.00 -40.51
CA ARG A 108 11.03 -7.24 -39.76
C ARG A 108 10.21 -6.95 -38.51
N ALA A 109 9.34 -7.87 -38.16
CA ALA A 109 8.71 -7.83 -36.83
C ALA A 109 9.76 -7.93 -35.72
N PRO A 110 9.64 -7.19 -34.65
CA PRO A 110 10.48 -7.37 -33.47
C PRO A 110 10.45 -8.83 -32.96
N GLU A 111 11.61 -9.33 -32.51
CA GLU A 111 11.79 -10.70 -32.04
C GLU A 111 12.28 -10.66 -30.58
N ASN A 112 12.12 -11.77 -29.84
CA ASN A 112 12.61 -11.92 -28.45
C ASN A 112 12.11 -10.84 -27.47
N LEU A 113 10.87 -10.36 -27.66
CA LEU A 113 10.26 -9.39 -26.75
C LEU A 113 10.22 -9.96 -25.33
N ALA A 114 10.93 -9.30 -24.41
CA ALA A 114 10.95 -9.58 -22.99
C ALA A 114 10.47 -8.35 -22.22
N VAL A 115 9.45 -8.54 -21.39
CA VAL A 115 8.85 -7.49 -20.56
C VAL A 115 9.19 -7.76 -19.11
N THR A 116 9.50 -6.69 -18.37
CA THR A 116 9.70 -6.73 -16.91
C THR A 116 8.72 -5.77 -16.28
N ILE A 117 7.84 -6.29 -15.43
CA ILE A 117 6.92 -5.50 -14.62
C ILE A 117 7.32 -5.67 -13.16
N THR A 118 7.49 -4.55 -12.46
CA THR A 118 7.83 -4.53 -11.03
C THR A 118 6.85 -3.64 -10.28
N GLU A 119 6.55 -4.01 -9.04
CA GLU A 119 5.77 -3.15 -8.14
C GLU A 119 6.56 -1.89 -7.80
N SER A 120 5.86 -0.75 -7.66
CA SER A 120 6.47 0.51 -7.24
C SER A 120 6.78 0.46 -5.74
N ALA A 121 8.00 0.83 -5.37
CA ALA A 121 8.35 0.99 -3.96
C ALA A 121 7.65 2.18 -3.26
N ALA A 122 7.04 3.09 -4.03
CA ALA A 122 6.40 4.30 -3.54
C ALA A 122 4.89 4.15 -3.34
N SER A 123 4.24 3.17 -3.99
CA SER A 123 2.79 3.00 -3.95
C SER A 123 2.42 1.55 -4.24
N ASN A 124 1.52 0.98 -3.42
CA ASN A 124 0.95 -0.36 -3.66
C ASN A 124 0.03 -0.42 -4.88
N PHE A 125 -0.33 0.74 -5.43
CA PHE A 125 -1.11 0.88 -6.67
C PHE A 125 -0.24 1.13 -7.89
N GLY A 126 1.08 1.26 -7.70
CA GLY A 126 2.02 1.59 -8.75
C GLY A 126 2.75 0.38 -9.31
N ILE A 127 3.01 0.42 -10.61
CA ILE A 127 3.91 -0.50 -11.30
C ILE A 127 4.91 0.26 -12.17
N SER A 128 6.04 -0.38 -12.43
CA SER A 128 7.06 0.08 -13.36
C SER A 128 7.24 -0.96 -14.45
N VAL A 129 7.18 -0.55 -15.72
CA VAL A 129 7.29 -1.42 -16.90
C VAL A 129 8.51 -1.05 -17.69
N SER A 130 9.32 -2.06 -18.07
CA SER A 130 10.42 -1.93 -19.04
C SER A 130 10.38 -3.11 -20.01
N ALA A 131 10.98 -2.95 -21.19
CA ALA A 131 11.02 -3.99 -22.21
C ALA A 131 12.32 -3.97 -22.99
N THR A 132 12.66 -5.14 -23.57
CA THR A 132 13.75 -5.32 -24.55
C THR A 132 13.24 -6.19 -25.67
N ALA A 133 13.74 -5.99 -26.90
CA ALA A 133 13.48 -6.85 -28.04
C ALA A 133 14.65 -6.77 -29.05
N ASP A 134 14.61 -7.59 -30.11
CA ASP A 134 15.49 -7.43 -31.26
C ASP A 134 14.69 -6.79 -32.41
N PHE A 135 15.31 -5.90 -33.16
CA PHE A 135 14.74 -5.22 -34.34
C PHE A 135 13.58 -4.25 -34.07
N GLU A 136 13.42 -3.81 -32.82
CA GLU A 136 12.49 -2.77 -32.45
C GLU A 136 13.07 -1.38 -32.72
N THR A 137 12.19 -0.40 -32.81
CA THR A 137 12.52 1.04 -32.78
C THR A 137 12.02 1.72 -31.51
N SER A 138 10.97 1.18 -30.91
CA SER A 138 10.36 1.66 -29.66
C SER A 138 9.33 0.64 -29.18
N PHE A 139 8.78 0.91 -27.99
CA PHE A 139 7.70 0.15 -27.36
C PHE A 139 6.50 1.03 -27.08
N GLU A 140 5.34 0.40 -26.99
CA GLU A 140 4.12 1.00 -26.44
C GLU A 140 3.59 0.12 -25.31
N VAL A 141 3.14 0.73 -24.20
CA VAL A 141 2.50 0.03 -23.12
C VAL A 141 1.09 0.57 -22.87
N ALA A 142 0.11 -0.34 -22.79
CA ALA A 142 -1.25 -0.10 -22.34
C ALA A 142 -1.47 -0.81 -20.99
N PHE A 143 -1.95 -0.07 -19.98
CA PHE A 143 -2.05 -0.57 -18.60
C PHE A 143 -3.39 -1.28 -18.29
N GLY A 144 -4.36 -1.21 -19.18
CA GLY A 144 -5.61 -1.97 -19.09
C GLY A 144 -6.64 -1.42 -18.08
N GLU A 145 -6.40 -0.29 -17.42
CA GLU A 145 -7.34 0.34 -16.51
C GLU A 145 -8.47 1.06 -17.28
N ASP A 146 -8.09 1.88 -18.25
CA ASP A 146 -9.03 2.59 -19.12
C ASP A 146 -8.75 2.24 -20.59
N PRO A 147 -9.69 1.58 -21.28
CA PRO A 147 -9.53 1.23 -22.70
C PRO A 147 -9.48 2.45 -23.64
N LEU A 148 -9.82 3.65 -23.15
CA LEU A 148 -9.73 4.91 -23.90
C LEU A 148 -8.39 5.63 -23.71
N LEU A 149 -7.59 5.20 -22.74
CA LEU A 149 -6.26 5.76 -22.52
C LEU A 149 -5.33 5.29 -23.64
N ALA A 150 -4.67 6.26 -24.32
CA ALA A 150 -3.70 5.94 -25.33
C ALA A 150 -2.47 5.23 -24.69
N PRO A 151 -1.90 4.21 -25.37
CA PRO A 151 -0.67 3.60 -24.92
C PRO A 151 0.47 4.61 -24.78
N VAL A 152 1.37 4.36 -23.82
CA VAL A 152 2.56 5.19 -23.59
C VAL A 152 3.73 4.64 -24.37
N THR A 153 4.37 5.47 -25.20
CA THR A 153 5.57 5.10 -25.99
C THR A 153 6.83 5.29 -25.15
N PHE A 154 7.77 4.34 -25.23
CA PHE A 154 9.06 4.39 -24.55
C PHE A 154 10.15 3.67 -25.38
N MET A 155 11.43 3.88 -25.02
CA MET A 155 12.58 3.29 -25.69
C MET A 155 13.19 2.16 -24.87
N GLU A 156 14.01 1.32 -25.47
CA GLU A 156 14.81 0.36 -24.73
C GLU A 156 15.71 1.07 -23.70
N GLY A 157 15.73 0.55 -22.45
CA GLY A 157 16.44 1.14 -21.32
C GLY A 157 15.64 2.17 -20.54
N ASP A 158 14.47 2.59 -21.03
CA ASP A 158 13.53 3.42 -20.26
C ASP A 158 12.64 2.55 -19.37
N THR A 159 12.09 3.18 -18.32
CA THR A 159 11.06 2.59 -17.46
C THR A 159 9.85 3.52 -17.44
N VAL A 160 8.65 2.94 -17.59
CA VAL A 160 7.38 3.68 -17.52
C VAL A 160 6.68 3.31 -16.23
N ASP A 161 6.46 4.32 -15.38
CA ASP A 161 5.71 4.18 -14.15
C ASP A 161 4.22 4.47 -14.40
N TYR A 162 3.36 3.69 -13.76
CA TYR A 162 1.91 3.88 -13.80
C TYR A 162 1.29 3.60 -12.43
N GLU A 163 0.31 4.41 -12.03
CA GLU A 163 -0.43 4.26 -10.79
C GLU A 163 -1.91 4.04 -11.09
N TYR A 164 -2.43 2.87 -10.67
CA TYR A 164 -3.84 2.51 -10.81
C TYR A 164 -4.70 3.26 -9.80
N SER A 165 -5.92 3.57 -10.19
CA SER A 165 -6.87 4.29 -9.32
C SER A 165 -7.65 3.35 -8.40
N ASN A 166 -7.75 2.06 -8.73
CA ASN A 166 -8.54 1.08 -8.00
C ASN A 166 -7.82 -0.26 -7.92
N THR A 167 -8.22 -1.06 -6.93
CA THR A 167 -7.83 -2.48 -6.86
C THR A 167 -8.47 -3.27 -7.99
N GLY A 168 -7.79 -4.31 -8.46
CA GLY A 168 -8.31 -5.20 -9.49
C GLY A 168 -7.23 -5.96 -10.24
N ALA A 169 -7.66 -6.80 -11.18
CA ALA A 169 -6.80 -7.48 -12.13
C ALA A 169 -6.74 -6.68 -13.42
N TYR A 170 -5.57 -6.21 -13.79
CA TYR A 170 -5.35 -5.41 -15.01
C TYR A 170 -4.47 -6.16 -15.98
N THR A 171 -4.84 -6.12 -17.27
CA THR A 171 -4.03 -6.71 -18.34
C THR A 171 -3.12 -5.63 -18.91
N VAL A 172 -1.84 -5.72 -18.61
CA VAL A 172 -0.81 -4.87 -19.21
C VAL A 172 -0.42 -5.47 -20.55
N THR A 173 -0.50 -4.67 -21.61
CA THR A 173 -0.10 -5.03 -22.95
C THR A 173 1.12 -4.23 -23.36
N VAL A 174 2.19 -4.90 -23.78
CA VAL A 174 3.39 -4.26 -24.32
C VAL A 174 3.57 -4.67 -25.76
N THR A 175 3.68 -3.68 -26.65
CA THR A 175 3.87 -3.83 -28.08
C THR A 175 5.23 -3.29 -28.49
N ALA A 176 6.08 -4.11 -29.05
CA ALA A 176 7.32 -3.69 -29.70
C ALA A 176 7.03 -3.28 -31.15
N LEU A 177 7.51 -2.12 -31.57
CA LEU A 177 7.30 -1.50 -32.88
C LEU A 177 8.56 -1.62 -33.72
N SER A 178 8.42 -2.05 -34.99
CA SER A 178 9.54 -2.13 -35.95
C SER A 178 9.88 -0.79 -36.62
N GLY A 179 9.11 0.27 -36.37
CA GLY A 179 9.14 1.52 -37.13
C GLY A 179 8.37 1.45 -38.46
N GLY A 180 7.77 0.31 -38.78
CA GLY A 180 6.87 0.06 -39.91
C GLY A 180 5.55 -0.55 -39.47
N ALA A 181 4.92 -1.36 -40.30
CA ALA A 181 3.64 -2.00 -39.99
C ALA A 181 3.77 -3.25 -39.08
N ALA A 182 4.95 -3.86 -39.04
CA ALA A 182 5.17 -5.09 -38.28
C ALA A 182 5.38 -4.79 -36.79
N THR A 183 4.67 -5.51 -35.89
CA THR A 183 4.75 -5.38 -34.45
C THR A 183 4.80 -6.76 -33.79
N THR A 184 5.25 -6.81 -32.54
CA THR A 184 5.18 -7.99 -31.68
C THR A 184 4.62 -7.58 -30.32
N GLU A 185 3.66 -8.35 -29.80
CA GLU A 185 2.89 -8.01 -28.61
C GLU A 185 2.98 -9.13 -27.56
N THR A 186 2.99 -8.75 -26.30
CA THR A 186 2.81 -9.67 -25.17
C THR A 186 1.90 -9.04 -24.13
N THR A 187 1.24 -9.87 -23.31
CA THR A 187 0.33 -9.43 -22.24
C THR A 187 0.67 -10.11 -20.93
N GLU A 188 0.60 -9.35 -19.82
CA GLU A 188 0.72 -9.86 -18.47
C GLU A 188 -0.44 -9.34 -17.60
N VAL A 189 -0.90 -10.15 -16.64
CA VAL A 189 -1.92 -9.75 -15.70
C VAL A 189 -1.26 -9.31 -14.39
N VAL A 190 -1.49 -8.06 -14.00
CA VAL A 190 -1.06 -7.49 -12.72
C VAL A 190 -2.24 -7.45 -11.77
N MET A 191 -2.03 -7.85 -10.50
CA MET A 191 -3.02 -7.74 -9.44
C MET A 191 -2.69 -6.52 -8.60
N ILE A 192 -3.60 -5.55 -8.55
CA ILE A 192 -3.50 -4.37 -7.67
C ILE A 192 -4.43 -4.61 -6.49
N GLU A 193 -3.86 -4.67 -5.29
CA GLU A 193 -4.59 -4.95 -4.06
C GLU A 193 -4.41 -3.81 -3.05
N ASP A 194 -5.43 -3.56 -2.21
CA ASP A 194 -5.28 -2.66 -1.08
C ASP A 194 -4.21 -3.21 -0.13
N PRO A 195 -3.37 -2.35 0.45
CA PRO A 195 -2.39 -2.81 1.42
C PRO A 195 -3.08 -3.28 2.70
N VAL A 196 -2.65 -4.41 3.23
CA VAL A 196 -3.01 -4.87 4.56
C VAL A 196 -2.26 -4.00 5.58
N VAL A 197 -2.96 -3.09 6.26
CA VAL A 197 -2.37 -2.14 7.23
C VAL A 197 -3.09 -2.19 8.58
N LEU A 198 -2.46 -1.69 9.63
CA LEU A 198 -3.09 -1.56 10.95
C LEU A 198 -4.10 -0.38 10.99
N PRO A 199 -5.20 -0.50 11.74
CA PRO A 199 -5.66 -1.68 12.50
C PRO A 199 -6.19 -2.79 11.59
N LEU A 200 -6.00 -4.07 12.01
CA LEU A 200 -6.50 -5.24 11.29
C LEU A 200 -7.81 -5.72 11.91
N ASP A 201 -8.92 -5.51 11.22
CA ASP A 201 -10.26 -5.92 11.65
C ASP A 201 -10.78 -7.17 10.92
N PHE A 202 -10.07 -7.66 9.91
CA PHE A 202 -10.40 -8.82 9.07
C PHE A 202 -11.82 -8.80 8.45
N GLU A 203 -12.50 -7.66 8.42
CA GLU A 203 -13.87 -7.51 7.90
C GLU A 203 -13.96 -7.44 6.38
N SER A 204 -12.88 -7.03 5.69
CA SER A 204 -12.87 -6.94 4.23
C SER A 204 -13.07 -8.31 3.57
N THR A 205 -13.95 -8.37 2.57
CA THR A 205 -14.17 -9.55 1.72
C THR A 205 -13.39 -9.50 0.42
N THR A 206 -12.76 -8.36 0.13
CA THR A 206 -11.99 -8.13 -1.11
C THR A 206 -10.50 -8.08 -0.86
N LEU A 207 -10.07 -7.74 0.35
CA LEU A 207 -8.67 -7.69 0.74
C LEU A 207 -8.13 -9.11 0.94
N ASN A 208 -7.00 -9.41 0.30
CA ASN A 208 -6.29 -10.66 0.53
C ASN A 208 -5.29 -10.48 1.69
N TYR A 209 -5.63 -11.01 2.85
CA TYR A 209 -4.76 -10.93 4.05
C TYR A 209 -3.54 -11.84 3.99
N ASN A 210 -3.43 -12.72 3.00
CA ASN A 210 -2.28 -13.62 2.78
C ASN A 210 -1.81 -14.38 4.05
N LEU A 211 -2.74 -14.83 4.88
CA LEU A 211 -2.43 -15.52 6.13
C LEU A 211 -1.64 -16.81 5.86
N ILE A 212 -0.48 -16.95 6.51
CA ILE A 212 0.41 -18.12 6.35
C ILE A 212 0.43 -18.93 7.64
N GLY A 213 -0.34 -20.03 7.68
CA GLY A 213 -0.31 -20.98 8.78
C GLY A 213 0.94 -21.88 8.69
N PHE A 214 1.60 -22.12 9.80
CA PHE A 214 2.66 -23.11 9.90
C PHE A 214 2.41 -24.00 11.14
N GLU A 215 2.45 -25.31 10.97
CA GLU A 215 2.02 -26.29 11.99
C GLU A 215 0.59 -26.00 12.52
N SER A 216 -0.19 -25.18 11.78
CA SER A 216 -1.53 -24.74 12.13
C SER A 216 -2.40 -24.59 10.89
N ALA A 217 -3.68 -24.96 11.00
CA ALA A 217 -4.71 -24.58 10.05
C ALA A 217 -5.21 -23.17 10.38
N VAL A 218 -5.27 -22.28 9.37
CA VAL A 218 -5.66 -20.88 9.53
C VAL A 218 -6.65 -20.49 8.45
N SER A 219 -7.68 -19.74 8.81
CA SER A 219 -8.66 -19.18 7.87
C SER A 219 -9.41 -18.02 8.50
N ILE A 220 -9.94 -17.11 7.67
CA ILE A 220 -10.90 -16.10 8.11
C ILE A 220 -12.30 -16.70 7.96
N ILE A 221 -13.06 -16.68 9.05
CA ILE A 221 -14.40 -17.28 9.15
C ILE A 221 -15.41 -16.25 9.66
N SER A 222 -16.70 -16.56 9.57
CA SER A 222 -17.72 -15.82 10.32
C SER A 222 -17.45 -15.96 11.81
N ASN A 223 -17.60 -14.85 12.55
CA ASN A 223 -17.39 -14.84 14.00
C ASN A 223 -18.38 -15.84 14.67
N PRO A 224 -17.89 -16.89 15.35
CA PRO A 224 -18.76 -17.88 15.97
C PRO A 224 -19.39 -17.43 17.30
N ASP A 225 -18.90 -16.30 17.87
CA ASP A 225 -19.36 -15.76 19.16
C ASP A 225 -19.45 -14.23 19.07
N VAL A 226 -20.47 -13.73 18.34
CA VAL A 226 -20.76 -12.30 18.26
C VAL A 226 -21.30 -11.81 19.59
N SER A 227 -20.53 -11.02 20.32
CA SER A 227 -20.81 -10.55 21.65
C SER A 227 -20.33 -9.11 21.86
N VAL A 228 -20.56 -8.59 23.07
CA VAL A 228 -20.03 -7.25 23.47
C VAL A 228 -18.50 -7.22 23.44
N GLY A 229 -17.85 -8.32 23.72
CA GLY A 229 -16.39 -8.44 23.65
C GLY A 229 -15.86 -8.34 22.22
N ASN A 230 -16.61 -8.86 21.26
CA ASN A 230 -16.33 -8.72 19.82
C ASN A 230 -17.60 -8.80 18.97
N ASN A 231 -17.99 -7.70 18.37
CA ASN A 231 -19.17 -7.60 17.50
C ASN A 231 -18.82 -7.67 16.00
N SER A 232 -17.56 -7.97 15.67
CA SER A 232 -17.11 -8.19 14.29
C SER A 232 -17.88 -9.34 13.64
N SER A 233 -18.09 -9.27 12.32
CA SER A 233 -18.77 -10.33 11.58
C SER A 233 -17.81 -11.45 11.16
N ARG A 234 -16.51 -11.16 11.11
CA ARG A 234 -15.45 -12.09 10.69
C ARG A 234 -14.28 -12.05 11.66
N VAL A 235 -13.58 -13.17 11.77
CA VAL A 235 -12.42 -13.33 12.66
C VAL A 235 -11.43 -14.32 12.07
N VAL A 236 -10.18 -14.28 12.49
CA VAL A 236 -9.19 -15.29 12.15
C VAL A 236 -9.37 -16.51 13.08
N SER A 237 -9.49 -17.68 12.48
CA SER A 237 -9.48 -18.97 13.15
C SER A 237 -8.09 -19.59 13.03
N ILE A 238 -7.55 -20.08 14.14
CA ILE A 238 -6.27 -20.78 14.19
C ILE A 238 -6.39 -22.07 15.03
N GLN A 239 -5.94 -23.19 14.46
CA GLN A 239 -5.89 -24.48 15.14
C GLN A 239 -4.51 -25.14 14.92
N LYS A 240 -3.80 -25.50 15.98
CA LYS A 240 -2.59 -26.30 15.84
C LYS A 240 -2.93 -27.70 15.32
N THR A 241 -2.43 -28.03 14.13
CA THR A 241 -2.69 -29.31 13.44
C THR A 241 -1.45 -30.13 13.24
N GLY A 242 -0.27 -29.54 13.37
CA GLY A 242 1.03 -30.22 13.27
C GLY A 242 1.38 -31.04 14.50
N THR A 243 2.62 -31.49 14.55
CA THR A 243 3.18 -32.26 15.69
C THR A 243 4.09 -31.40 16.56
N GLN A 244 4.39 -30.21 16.13
CA GLN A 244 5.33 -29.30 16.79
C GLN A 244 4.62 -28.39 17.80
N THR A 245 5.38 -27.94 18.79
CA THR A 245 4.87 -27.06 19.85
C THR A 245 4.84 -25.58 19.44
N PHE A 246 5.33 -25.23 18.24
CA PHE A 246 5.46 -23.87 17.73
C PHE A 246 4.46 -23.52 16.62
N GLY A 247 3.32 -24.19 16.54
CA GLY A 247 2.26 -23.87 15.54
C GLY A 247 1.74 -22.44 15.69
N GLY A 248 1.63 -21.71 14.58
CA GLY A 248 1.24 -20.32 14.56
C GLY A 248 0.76 -19.82 13.20
N VAL A 249 0.60 -18.52 13.09
CA VAL A 249 0.23 -17.82 11.85
C VAL A 249 1.09 -16.60 11.64
N VAL A 250 1.53 -16.39 10.40
CA VAL A 250 2.08 -15.10 9.93
C VAL A 250 0.95 -14.30 9.30
N VAL A 251 0.82 -13.04 9.72
CA VAL A 251 -0.07 -12.02 9.16
C VAL A 251 0.79 -10.97 8.48
N PRO A 252 0.98 -11.04 7.16
CA PRO A 252 1.76 -10.05 6.41
C PRO A 252 1.02 -8.72 6.32
N LEU A 253 1.78 -7.63 6.32
CA LEU A 253 1.30 -6.27 6.06
C LEU A 253 1.82 -5.79 4.71
N GLY A 254 1.13 -4.85 4.09
CA GLY A 254 1.53 -4.22 2.82
C GLY A 254 2.74 -3.29 2.92
N GLY A 255 3.27 -3.06 4.13
CA GLY A 255 4.44 -2.22 4.37
C GLY A 255 4.87 -2.24 5.83
N PRO A 256 5.95 -1.55 6.18
CA PRO A 256 6.41 -1.42 7.56
C PRO A 256 5.38 -0.75 8.46
N ILE A 257 5.30 -1.23 9.71
CA ILE A 257 4.45 -0.65 10.75
C ILE A 257 4.98 0.75 11.10
N ASP A 258 4.08 1.73 11.13
CA ASP A 258 4.40 3.09 11.59
C ASP A 258 4.29 3.17 13.12
N PHE A 259 5.42 3.31 13.80
CA PHE A 259 5.52 3.49 15.25
C PHE A 259 5.70 4.95 15.68
N ALA A 260 5.35 5.93 14.84
CA ALA A 260 5.41 7.36 15.22
C ALA A 260 4.44 7.72 16.35
N GLY A 261 3.41 6.93 16.58
CA GLY A 261 2.43 7.05 17.66
C GLY A 261 2.55 5.94 18.71
N PRO A 262 1.44 5.27 19.04
CA PRO A 262 1.40 4.15 19.97
C PRO A 262 2.30 2.99 19.51
N GLN A 263 2.94 2.31 20.46
CA GLN A 263 3.89 1.23 20.14
C GLN A 263 3.46 -0.13 20.69
N ASN A 264 2.65 -0.16 21.76
CA ASN A 264 2.14 -1.41 22.28
C ASN A 264 1.05 -1.98 21.36
N ILE A 265 0.73 -3.25 21.54
CA ILE A 265 -0.21 -3.97 20.69
C ILE A 265 -1.40 -4.42 21.52
N ARG A 266 -2.61 -4.23 21.00
CA ARG A 266 -3.83 -4.88 21.48
C ARG A 266 -4.32 -5.85 20.41
N MET A 267 -4.94 -6.93 20.86
CA MET A 267 -5.56 -7.93 19.98
C MET A 267 -6.76 -8.55 20.71
N LYS A 268 -7.91 -8.59 20.08
CA LYS A 268 -9.03 -9.38 20.57
C LYS A 268 -8.73 -10.87 20.41
N THR A 269 -9.04 -11.62 21.44
CA THR A 269 -8.70 -13.04 21.53
C THR A 269 -9.87 -13.84 22.13
N TRP A 270 -10.16 -14.98 21.55
CA TRP A 270 -11.11 -15.96 22.08
C TRP A 270 -10.42 -17.32 22.12
N SER A 271 -10.46 -17.98 23.27
CA SER A 271 -9.81 -19.28 23.44
C SER A 271 -10.67 -20.21 24.28
N PRO A 272 -10.87 -21.50 23.88
CA PRO A 272 -11.52 -22.48 24.71
C PRO A 272 -10.57 -23.09 25.75
N MET A 273 -9.28 -22.75 25.67
CA MET A 273 -8.23 -23.26 26.54
C MET A 273 -8.37 -22.70 27.97
N PRO A 274 -7.74 -23.30 28.99
CA PRO A 274 -7.82 -22.81 30.36
C PRO A 274 -7.35 -21.35 30.50
N VAL A 275 -7.97 -20.61 31.42
CA VAL A 275 -7.48 -19.31 31.84
C VAL A 275 -6.00 -19.37 32.20
N GLY A 276 -5.23 -18.36 31.81
CA GLY A 276 -3.78 -18.34 31.91
C GLY A 276 -3.05 -18.96 30.70
N THR A 277 -3.77 -19.31 29.65
CA THR A 277 -3.14 -19.74 28.38
C THR A 277 -2.33 -18.59 27.79
N LYS A 278 -1.10 -18.89 27.44
CA LYS A 278 -0.18 -17.91 26.84
C LYS A 278 -0.53 -17.64 25.39
N VAL A 279 -0.67 -16.36 25.04
CA VAL A 279 -0.71 -15.87 23.66
C VAL A 279 0.56 -15.06 23.40
N THR A 280 1.23 -15.33 22.30
CA THR A 280 2.50 -14.69 21.95
C THR A 280 2.38 -13.97 20.61
N ILE A 281 2.86 -12.73 20.56
CA ILE A 281 3.05 -11.98 19.33
C ILE A 281 4.53 -11.71 19.12
N LYS A 282 4.98 -11.86 17.89
CA LYS A 282 6.31 -11.51 17.42
C LYS A 282 6.20 -10.68 16.17
N LEU A 283 7.06 -9.67 16.03
CA LEU A 283 7.13 -8.84 14.82
C LEU A 283 8.32 -9.28 13.98
N GLU A 284 8.14 -9.29 12.67
CA GLU A 284 9.22 -9.62 11.73
C GLU A 284 9.18 -8.67 10.52
N ASN A 285 10.33 -8.50 9.86
CA ASN A 285 10.36 -7.84 8.55
C ASN A 285 9.79 -8.76 7.45
N ALA A 286 9.66 -8.27 6.22
CA ALA A 286 8.99 -8.96 5.12
C ALA A 286 9.52 -10.37 4.82
N ASP A 287 10.81 -10.63 4.96
CA ASP A 287 11.44 -11.95 4.73
C ASP A 287 11.70 -12.76 6.01
N GLY A 288 11.44 -12.18 7.19
CA GLY A 288 11.67 -12.83 8.49
C GLY A 288 13.13 -12.89 8.94
N SER A 289 14.04 -12.21 8.25
CA SER A 289 15.47 -12.15 8.64
C SER A 289 15.70 -11.28 9.87
N ILE A 290 14.80 -10.31 10.13
CA ILE A 290 14.80 -9.48 11.34
C ILE A 290 13.53 -9.80 12.14
N ALA A 291 13.71 -10.09 13.42
CA ALA A 291 12.61 -10.42 14.31
C ALA A 291 12.76 -9.68 15.65
N SER A 292 11.63 -9.27 16.24
CA SER A 292 11.55 -8.75 17.60
C SER A 292 11.77 -9.85 18.65
N ALA A 293 11.78 -9.46 19.91
CA ALA A 293 11.53 -10.39 21.01
C ALA A 293 10.09 -10.95 20.92
N ASP A 294 9.81 -12.00 21.65
CA ASP A 294 8.46 -12.51 21.87
C ASP A 294 7.76 -11.65 22.93
N TYR A 295 6.56 -11.13 22.58
CA TYR A 295 5.70 -10.39 23.50
C TYR A 295 4.56 -11.30 23.92
N GLU A 296 4.36 -11.46 25.22
CA GLU A 296 3.44 -12.43 25.79
C GLU A 296 2.32 -11.76 26.55
N ALA A 297 1.11 -12.29 26.42
CA ALA A 297 -0.05 -12.00 27.23
C ALA A 297 -0.74 -13.31 27.62
N PHE A 298 -1.56 -13.30 28.66
CA PHE A 298 -2.21 -14.49 29.16
C PHE A 298 -3.72 -14.30 29.19
N THR A 299 -4.48 -15.32 28.78
CA THR A 299 -5.94 -15.28 28.80
C THR A 299 -6.46 -15.14 30.23
N THR A 300 -7.47 -14.28 30.41
CA THR A 300 -8.15 -14.06 31.70
C THR A 300 -9.54 -14.71 31.73
N VAL A 301 -10.08 -15.04 30.56
CA VAL A 301 -11.34 -15.76 30.39
C VAL A 301 -11.14 -16.99 29.48
N SER A 302 -12.13 -17.88 29.46
CA SER A 302 -12.18 -19.06 28.55
C SER A 302 -13.55 -19.12 27.91
N ASN A 303 -13.60 -19.39 26.59
CA ASN A 303 -14.83 -19.40 25.79
C ASN A 303 -15.55 -18.05 25.74
N GLU A 304 -14.83 -16.96 25.87
CA GLU A 304 -15.31 -15.58 25.77
C GLU A 304 -14.28 -14.72 25.07
N TRP A 305 -14.71 -13.63 24.44
CA TRP A 305 -13.82 -12.63 23.87
C TRP A 305 -13.22 -11.71 24.96
N GLU A 306 -11.91 -11.49 24.86
CA GLU A 306 -11.19 -10.50 25.65
C GLU A 306 -10.21 -9.74 24.77
N THR A 307 -9.77 -8.56 25.22
CA THR A 307 -8.70 -7.81 24.55
C THR A 307 -7.40 -8.00 25.35
N LEU A 308 -6.47 -8.73 24.76
CA LEU A 308 -5.12 -8.89 25.31
C LEU A 308 -4.25 -7.68 24.98
N PHE A 309 -3.38 -7.33 25.91
CA PHE A 309 -2.42 -6.26 25.79
C PHE A 309 -0.99 -6.81 25.82
N PHE A 310 -0.24 -6.48 24.78
CA PHE A 310 1.15 -6.87 24.64
C PHE A 310 2.04 -5.63 24.83
N ASN A 311 2.74 -5.61 25.97
CA ASN A 311 3.69 -4.54 26.28
C ASN A 311 4.96 -4.76 25.46
N THR A 312 5.24 -3.90 24.51
CA THR A 312 6.39 -3.98 23.63
C THR A 312 7.58 -3.14 24.08
N ALA A 313 7.68 -2.88 25.38
CA ALA A 313 8.79 -2.12 25.94
C ALA A 313 10.15 -2.72 25.48
N GLY A 314 10.98 -1.85 24.91
CA GLY A 314 12.28 -2.26 24.36
C GLY A 314 12.24 -2.71 22.89
N LEU A 315 11.09 -2.59 22.20
CA LEU A 315 11.02 -2.78 20.75
C LEU A 315 11.91 -1.75 20.04
N ASP A 316 12.75 -2.21 19.13
CA ASP A 316 13.47 -1.32 18.20
C ASP A 316 12.54 -0.90 17.05
N THR A 317 11.86 0.22 17.22
CA THR A 317 10.90 0.76 16.26
C THR A 317 11.54 1.30 14.97
N THR A 318 12.87 1.29 14.85
CA THR A 318 13.56 1.66 13.61
C THR A 318 13.65 0.50 12.62
N GLN A 319 13.34 -0.72 13.06
CA GLN A 319 13.33 -1.90 12.19
C GLN A 319 12.07 -1.90 11.31
N PRO A 320 12.18 -2.36 10.04
CA PRO A 320 11.07 -2.36 9.10
C PRO A 320 10.14 -3.56 9.32
N PHE A 321 9.56 -3.67 10.52
CA PHE A 321 8.61 -4.74 10.81
C PHE A 321 7.37 -4.59 9.95
N SER A 322 7.03 -5.63 9.20
CA SER A 322 5.90 -5.63 8.26
C SER A 322 5.05 -6.90 8.34
N ARG A 323 5.18 -7.66 9.43
CA ARG A 323 4.30 -8.79 9.69
C ARG A 323 4.24 -9.15 11.18
N PHE A 324 3.09 -9.65 11.59
CA PHE A 324 2.88 -10.26 12.89
C PHE A 324 3.01 -11.77 12.78
N VAL A 325 3.60 -12.39 13.80
CA VAL A 325 3.51 -13.83 14.01
C VAL A 325 2.76 -14.07 15.30
N VAL A 326 1.63 -14.76 15.24
CA VAL A 326 0.73 -15.00 16.37
C VAL A 326 0.74 -16.47 16.75
N PHE A 327 0.89 -16.74 18.04
CA PHE A 327 0.88 -18.08 18.60
C PHE A 327 -0.11 -18.18 19.76
N PHE A 328 -0.88 -19.26 19.80
CA PHE A 328 -1.61 -19.69 20.99
C PHE A 328 -0.89 -20.85 21.65
N ASP A 329 -0.59 -20.73 22.95
CA ASP A 329 0.11 -21.72 23.74
C ASP A 329 1.47 -22.16 23.11
N LEU A 330 2.34 -21.15 22.82
CA LEU A 330 3.68 -21.40 22.29
C LEU A 330 4.49 -22.27 23.29
N GLY A 331 4.97 -23.41 22.82
CA GLY A 331 5.65 -24.42 23.63
C GLY A 331 4.74 -25.55 24.11
N GLY A 332 3.42 -25.39 24.07
CA GLY A 332 2.44 -26.43 24.39
C GLY A 332 2.16 -27.40 23.23
N ALA A 333 1.80 -28.63 23.55
CA ALA A 333 1.43 -29.63 22.55
C ALA A 333 0.12 -29.27 21.85
N PRO A 334 -0.08 -29.68 20.59
CA PRO A 334 -1.37 -29.50 19.90
C PRO A 334 -2.49 -30.22 20.67
N THR A 335 -3.55 -29.49 21.00
CA THR A 335 -4.75 -30.00 21.71
C THR A 335 -5.91 -30.26 20.75
N GLY A 336 -5.83 -29.71 19.53
CA GLY A 336 -6.95 -29.70 18.57
C GLY A 336 -7.96 -28.58 18.82
N ASP A 337 -7.72 -27.72 19.80
CA ASP A 337 -8.55 -26.57 20.11
C ASP A 337 -8.45 -25.52 19.01
N THR A 338 -9.57 -24.90 18.69
CA THR A 338 -9.64 -23.76 17.77
C THR A 338 -9.72 -22.46 18.56
N ASN A 339 -8.76 -21.61 18.34
CA ASN A 339 -8.71 -20.27 18.91
C ASN A 339 -9.06 -19.24 17.82
N TYR A 340 -9.50 -18.06 18.25
CA TYR A 340 -9.82 -16.97 17.34
C TYR A 340 -9.11 -15.70 17.79
N PHE A 341 -8.75 -14.85 16.83
CA PHE A 341 -8.26 -13.50 17.11
C PHE A 341 -8.79 -12.50 16.09
N ASP A 342 -8.76 -11.22 16.49
CA ASP A 342 -9.33 -10.13 15.73
C ASP A 342 -8.75 -8.79 16.21
N ASP A 343 -9.04 -7.70 15.53
CA ASP A 343 -8.73 -6.33 15.91
C ASP A 343 -7.29 -6.16 16.45
N ILE A 344 -6.29 -6.43 15.57
CA ILE A 344 -4.89 -6.14 15.93
C ILE A 344 -4.65 -4.64 15.71
N GLU A 345 -4.28 -3.92 16.76
CA GLU A 345 -4.04 -2.48 16.71
C GLU A 345 -2.83 -2.05 17.54
N LEU A 346 -2.25 -0.91 17.18
CA LEU A 346 -1.30 -0.22 18.06
C LEU A 346 -2.06 0.56 19.14
N ALA A 347 -1.59 0.52 20.38
CA ALA A 347 -2.25 1.12 21.53
C ALA A 347 -1.26 1.78 22.49
N GLU A 348 -1.69 2.86 23.15
CA GLU A 348 -0.89 3.52 24.19
C GLU A 348 -0.77 2.66 25.45
N GLY A 349 -1.81 1.91 25.79
CA GLY A 349 -1.84 1.10 27.01
C GLY A 349 -2.88 -0.02 26.95
N ALA A 350 -2.98 -0.75 28.05
CA ALA A 350 -3.97 -1.80 28.25
C ALA A 350 -5.41 -1.25 28.14
N PRO A 351 -6.41 -2.07 27.76
CA PRO A 351 -7.78 -1.59 27.61
C PRO A 351 -8.37 -1.06 28.92
N ILE A 352 -9.12 0.03 28.82
CA ILE A 352 -9.84 0.63 29.95
C ILE A 352 -11.21 -0.06 30.05
N LEU A 353 -11.33 -0.98 30.97
CA LEU A 353 -12.53 -1.79 31.19
C LEU A 353 -12.99 -1.68 32.65
N LEU A 354 -14.25 -2.01 32.93
CA LEU A 354 -14.72 -2.23 34.28
C LEU A 354 -14.22 -3.60 34.82
N PRO A 355 -13.86 -3.68 36.10
CA PRO A 355 -13.83 -2.63 37.11
C PRO A 355 -12.71 -1.62 36.86
N LEU A 356 -12.94 -0.36 37.28
CA LEU A 356 -11.92 0.68 37.35
C LEU A 356 -11.30 0.71 38.73
N ASP A 357 -10.15 0.09 38.87
CA ASP A 357 -9.42 -0.08 40.13
C ASP A 357 -8.15 0.78 40.24
N PHE A 358 -7.77 1.43 39.13
CA PHE A 358 -6.58 2.29 39.00
C PHE A 358 -5.23 1.64 39.38
N GLU A 359 -5.17 0.30 39.53
CA GLU A 359 -3.98 -0.44 39.94
C GLU A 359 -3.07 -0.80 38.78
N ASP A 360 -3.61 -0.92 37.56
CA ASP A 360 -2.85 -1.34 36.37
C ASP A 360 -2.06 -0.18 35.78
N SER A 361 -0.75 -0.19 35.99
CA SER A 361 0.18 0.80 35.43
C SER A 361 0.30 0.79 33.89
N ASN A 362 -0.18 -0.27 33.21
CA ASN A 362 -0.20 -0.34 31.74
C ASN A 362 -1.43 0.39 31.16
N ARG A 363 -2.42 0.76 32.00
CA ARG A 363 -3.59 1.51 31.53
C ARG A 363 -3.28 3.00 31.44
N VAL A 364 -3.50 3.56 30.26
CA VAL A 364 -3.44 5.01 30.02
C VAL A 364 -4.89 5.50 29.98
N TYR A 365 -5.37 6.01 31.12
CA TYR A 365 -6.77 6.40 31.28
C TYR A 365 -7.07 7.67 30.46
N ASN A 366 -8.08 7.59 29.58
CA ASN A 366 -8.65 8.77 28.92
C ASN A 366 -9.66 9.45 29.86
N ILE A 367 -9.17 10.40 30.63
CA ILE A 367 -9.96 11.09 31.68
C ILE A 367 -10.13 12.56 31.34
N GLY A 368 -11.39 12.97 31.23
CA GLY A 368 -11.78 14.36 31.15
C GLY A 368 -12.26 14.88 32.53
N THR A 369 -12.08 16.17 32.80
CA THR A 369 -12.61 16.80 34.01
C THR A 369 -13.31 18.11 33.67
N ASN A 370 -14.24 18.49 34.53
CA ASN A 370 -14.82 19.83 34.55
C ASN A 370 -14.83 20.37 36.01
N ASN A 371 -14.48 21.64 36.14
CA ASN A 371 -14.35 22.32 37.44
C ASN A 371 -13.49 21.57 38.47
N GLY A 372 -12.38 21.01 38.01
CA GLY A 372 -11.40 20.33 38.82
C GLY A 372 -10.26 19.76 37.99
N SER A 373 -9.34 19.10 38.64
CA SER A 373 -8.24 18.33 38.04
C SER A 373 -8.18 16.93 38.64
N PHE A 374 -7.53 16.00 37.96
CA PHE A 374 -7.36 14.64 38.46
C PHE A 374 -5.89 14.24 38.47
N ALA A 375 -5.58 13.24 39.29
CA ALA A 375 -4.35 12.46 39.25
C ALA A 375 -4.59 11.03 39.74
N ILE A 376 -3.88 10.05 39.23
CA ILE A 376 -3.80 8.73 39.84
C ILE A 376 -2.62 8.78 40.83
N VAL A 377 -2.92 8.54 42.09
CA VAL A 377 -1.98 8.74 43.20
C VAL A 377 -1.94 7.51 44.11
N PRO A 378 -0.85 7.29 44.87
CA PRO A 378 -0.85 6.32 45.96
C PRO A 378 -2.00 6.58 46.94
N ASN A 379 -2.68 5.54 47.40
CA ASN A 379 -3.70 5.64 48.44
C ASN A 379 -3.05 6.01 49.78
N ALA A 380 -3.16 7.26 50.17
CA ALA A 380 -2.58 7.77 51.39
C ALA A 380 -3.34 7.37 52.70
N THR A 381 -4.57 6.86 52.54
CA THR A 381 -5.48 6.51 53.64
C THR A 381 -6.14 5.15 53.45
N PRO A 382 -5.35 4.06 53.24
CA PRO A 382 -5.93 2.73 53.12
C PRO A 382 -6.63 2.31 54.41
N ASP A 383 -7.79 1.69 54.25
CA ASP A 383 -8.59 1.16 55.36
C ASP A 383 -9.28 -0.16 54.95
N PRO A 384 -10.09 -0.81 55.84
CA PRO A 384 -10.78 -2.05 55.50
C PRO A 384 -11.79 -1.93 54.36
N VAL A 385 -12.29 -0.73 54.06
CA VAL A 385 -13.21 -0.49 52.92
C VAL A 385 -12.40 -0.38 51.62
N ASN A 386 -11.27 0.33 51.67
CA ASN A 386 -10.38 0.46 50.48
C ASN A 386 -8.91 0.21 50.84
N SER A 387 -8.42 -0.99 50.49
CA SER A 387 -7.03 -1.40 50.71
C SER A 387 -6.16 -1.27 49.45
N SER A 388 -6.68 -0.67 48.38
CA SER A 388 -5.96 -0.47 47.14
C SER A 388 -4.68 0.34 47.31
N SER A 389 -3.67 0.09 46.46
CA SER A 389 -2.40 0.82 46.50
C SER A 389 -2.48 2.17 45.84
N THR A 390 -3.32 2.29 44.83
CA THR A 390 -3.53 3.52 44.03
C THR A 390 -5.00 3.86 43.91
N VAL A 391 -5.29 5.16 43.76
CA VAL A 391 -6.65 5.69 43.67
C VAL A 391 -6.68 6.87 42.72
N LEU A 392 -7.85 7.21 42.17
CA LEU A 392 -8.03 8.45 41.44
C LEU A 392 -8.34 9.59 42.42
N GLN A 393 -7.50 10.61 42.47
CA GLN A 393 -7.73 11.87 43.16
C GLN A 393 -8.42 12.83 42.19
N PHE A 394 -9.49 13.49 42.68
CA PHE A 394 -10.14 14.62 42.04
C PHE A 394 -10.09 15.84 42.92
N ASP A 395 -9.38 16.88 42.47
CA ASP A 395 -9.32 18.17 43.14
C ASP A 395 -10.38 19.10 42.55
N ARG A 396 -11.52 19.20 43.24
CA ARG A 396 -12.63 20.05 42.89
C ARG A 396 -12.30 21.51 43.18
N ASN A 397 -12.46 22.38 42.17
CA ASN A 397 -12.28 23.82 42.33
C ASN A 397 -13.42 24.45 43.17
N ALA A 398 -13.15 25.60 43.80
CA ALA A 398 -14.22 26.47 44.29
C ALA A 398 -15.09 26.92 43.12
N THR A 399 -16.41 26.74 43.21
CA THR A 399 -17.33 26.98 42.09
C THR A 399 -18.53 27.78 42.52
N GLY A 400 -19.09 28.58 41.57
CA GLY A 400 -20.40 29.21 41.73
C GLY A 400 -21.57 28.20 41.62
N PRO A 401 -22.80 28.65 41.81
CA PRO A 401 -23.98 27.81 41.68
C PRO A 401 -24.16 27.35 40.22
N ASN A 402 -24.80 26.20 40.02
CA ASN A 402 -25.09 25.59 38.71
C ASN A 402 -23.86 25.13 37.95
N ASN A 403 -22.76 24.82 38.57
CA ASN A 403 -21.58 24.22 37.97
C ASN A 403 -21.55 22.72 38.24
N PHE A 404 -21.09 21.99 37.21
CA PHE A 404 -20.83 20.55 37.30
C PHE A 404 -19.34 20.33 37.55
N ALA A 405 -19.00 19.80 38.72
CA ALA A 405 -17.68 19.25 38.98
C ALA A 405 -17.73 17.75 38.72
N LEU A 406 -16.89 17.25 37.79
CA LEU A 406 -16.98 15.86 37.35
C LEU A 406 -15.64 15.32 36.90
N VAL A 407 -15.58 13.99 36.91
CA VAL A 407 -14.60 13.15 36.21
C VAL A 407 -15.34 12.34 35.18
N ALA A 408 -14.84 12.29 33.93
CA ALA A 408 -15.35 11.47 32.84
C ALA A 408 -14.27 10.51 32.40
N ILE A 409 -14.57 9.21 32.36
CA ILE A 409 -13.64 8.13 31.97
C ILE A 409 -14.22 7.39 30.79
N VAL A 410 -13.49 7.37 29.68
CA VAL A 410 -13.91 6.65 28.48
C VAL A 410 -13.44 5.20 28.54
N LEU A 411 -14.39 4.28 28.44
CA LEU A 411 -14.13 2.83 28.37
C LEU A 411 -13.91 2.37 26.92
N ASP A 412 -13.10 1.35 26.73
CA ASP A 412 -12.86 0.73 25.42
C ASP A 412 -14.03 -0.18 25.00
N GLN A 413 -14.89 -0.62 25.94
CA GLN A 413 -16.09 -1.39 25.63
C GLN A 413 -17.36 -0.74 26.17
N PRO A 414 -18.52 -0.91 25.49
CA PRO A 414 -19.80 -0.43 25.99
C PRO A 414 -20.22 -1.11 27.29
N VAL A 415 -20.85 -0.35 28.16
CA VAL A 415 -21.53 -0.90 29.33
C VAL A 415 -22.86 -1.48 28.91
N VAL A 416 -23.05 -2.78 29.11
CA VAL A 416 -24.34 -3.44 28.90
C VAL A 416 -25.26 -3.16 30.06
N PHE A 417 -26.40 -2.50 29.81
CA PHE A 417 -27.43 -2.22 30.80
C PHE A 417 -28.59 -3.21 30.67
N ASN A 418 -29.14 -3.59 31.83
CA ASN A 418 -30.40 -4.29 31.98
C ASN A 418 -31.21 -3.71 33.18
N ALA A 419 -32.38 -4.27 33.44
CA ALA A 419 -33.27 -3.73 34.53
C ALA A 419 -32.68 -3.86 35.94
N THR A 420 -31.68 -4.72 36.13
CA THR A 420 -31.04 -4.97 37.44
C THR A 420 -29.65 -4.41 37.53
N THR A 421 -29.16 -3.75 36.49
CA THR A 421 -27.80 -3.17 36.45
C THR A 421 -27.63 -2.21 37.65
N SER A 422 -26.56 -2.44 38.41
CA SER A 422 -26.12 -1.60 39.52
C SER A 422 -24.60 -1.41 39.42
N PHE A 423 -24.13 -0.37 40.11
CA PHE A 423 -22.71 -0.13 40.26
C PHE A 423 -22.39 0.10 41.74
N THR A 424 -21.19 -0.27 42.13
CA THR A 424 -20.57 0.20 43.37
C THR A 424 -19.38 1.08 43.06
N LEU A 425 -19.11 2.08 43.91
CA LEU A 425 -17.98 2.97 43.79
C LEU A 425 -17.47 3.27 45.21
N LYS A 426 -16.18 3.07 45.46
CA LYS A 426 -15.56 3.51 46.69
C LYS A 426 -15.24 5.00 46.61
N VAL A 427 -15.62 5.75 47.61
CA VAL A 427 -15.42 7.21 47.67
C VAL A 427 -14.84 7.58 49.02
N TYR A 428 -13.79 8.40 49.03
CA TYR A 428 -13.31 9.13 50.19
C TYR A 428 -13.70 10.59 50.04
N SER A 429 -14.54 11.07 50.91
CA SER A 429 -15.07 12.43 50.86
C SER A 429 -14.61 13.28 52.07
N PRO A 430 -14.27 14.56 51.88
CA PRO A 430 -13.94 15.44 53.01
C PRO A 430 -15.14 15.73 53.93
N ARG A 431 -16.37 15.44 53.49
CA ARG A 431 -17.59 15.67 54.25
C ARG A 431 -18.66 14.63 53.99
N ALA A 432 -19.50 14.34 54.97
CA ALA A 432 -20.73 13.60 54.80
C ALA A 432 -21.78 14.45 54.06
N GLY A 433 -22.71 13.79 53.36
CA GLY A 433 -23.78 14.44 52.63
C GLY A 433 -23.35 15.06 51.30
N LEU A 434 -22.19 14.65 50.74
CA LEU A 434 -21.76 15.04 49.39
C LEU A 434 -22.61 14.26 48.38
N PRO A 435 -23.42 14.92 47.54
CA PRO A 435 -24.11 14.22 46.42
C PRO A 435 -23.11 13.73 45.39
N VAL A 436 -23.29 12.46 45.01
CA VAL A 436 -22.52 11.79 43.93
C VAL A 436 -23.49 11.25 42.89
N TRP A 437 -23.37 11.73 41.64
CA TRP A 437 -24.16 11.19 40.57
C TRP A 437 -23.28 10.30 39.70
N LEU A 438 -23.83 9.20 39.19
CA LEU A 438 -23.19 8.33 38.23
C LEU A 438 -24.02 8.32 36.96
N LYS A 439 -23.39 8.69 35.86
CA LYS A 439 -23.96 8.68 34.52
C LYS A 439 -23.06 7.90 33.59
N VAL A 440 -23.63 7.09 32.73
CA VAL A 440 -22.92 6.47 31.60
C VAL A 440 -23.57 6.94 30.35
N GLU A 441 -22.79 7.54 29.45
CA GLU A 441 -23.30 8.19 28.23
C GLU A 441 -22.57 7.76 26.96
N ARG A 442 -23.18 8.03 25.82
CA ARG A 442 -22.55 7.82 24.51
C ARG A 442 -21.46 8.86 24.28
N ILE A 443 -20.30 8.43 23.77
CA ILE A 443 -19.22 9.35 23.39
C ILE A 443 -19.72 10.36 22.37
N GLY A 444 -19.41 11.65 22.61
CA GLY A 444 -19.79 12.76 21.74
C GLY A 444 -21.27 13.16 21.79
N ASN A 445 -22.11 12.47 22.56
CA ASN A 445 -23.53 12.79 22.74
C ASN A 445 -24.01 12.52 24.15
N GLY A 446 -23.72 13.41 25.09
CA GLY A 446 -24.14 13.32 26.49
C GLY A 446 -25.66 13.39 26.74
N GLY A 447 -26.46 13.62 25.68
CA GLY A 447 -27.91 13.52 25.72
C GLY A 447 -28.45 12.07 25.59
N LEU A 448 -27.59 11.08 25.29
CA LEU A 448 -27.91 9.66 25.26
C LEU A 448 -27.20 8.96 26.41
N PHE A 449 -27.96 8.51 27.42
CA PHE A 449 -27.39 8.08 28.69
C PHE A 449 -28.28 7.15 29.51
N GLN A 450 -27.66 6.60 30.58
CA GLN A 450 -28.28 6.03 31.78
C GLN A 450 -27.66 6.70 33.00
N GLU A 451 -28.44 7.10 34.00
CA GLU A 451 -27.93 7.81 35.19
C GLU A 451 -28.66 7.48 36.49
N VAL A 452 -27.94 7.70 37.60
CA VAL A 452 -28.47 7.72 38.99
C VAL A 452 -28.00 9.00 39.64
N THR A 453 -28.93 9.77 40.25
CA THR A 453 -28.66 11.13 40.74
C THR A 453 -28.96 11.34 42.24
N ASN A 454 -29.30 10.29 42.98
CA ASN A 454 -29.81 10.40 44.38
C ASN A 454 -28.90 9.76 45.43
N VAL A 455 -27.62 9.53 45.10
CA VAL A 455 -26.66 8.92 46.02
C VAL A 455 -25.85 10.02 46.73
N THR A 456 -25.63 9.87 48.04
CA THR A 456 -24.86 10.83 48.87
C THR A 456 -23.91 10.10 49.80
N THR A 457 -22.75 10.70 50.07
CA THR A 457 -21.81 10.18 51.08
C THR A 457 -22.37 10.27 52.47
N THR A 458 -22.04 9.31 53.35
CA THR A 458 -22.44 9.28 54.75
C THR A 458 -21.26 9.48 55.72
N VAL A 459 -20.03 9.25 55.24
CA VAL A 459 -18.79 9.32 56.00
C VAL A 459 -18.00 10.57 55.60
N ALA A 460 -17.42 11.24 56.56
CA ALA A 460 -16.49 12.35 56.38
C ALA A 460 -15.07 11.92 56.70
N ASN A 461 -14.10 12.23 55.81
CA ASN A 461 -12.69 11.91 55.97
C ASN A 461 -12.43 10.39 56.15
N GLY A 462 -13.15 9.55 55.41
CA GLY A 462 -13.04 8.10 55.42
C GLY A 462 -13.59 7.50 54.11
N TRP A 463 -13.20 6.28 53.82
CA TRP A 463 -13.71 5.51 52.67
C TRP A 463 -15.10 4.94 52.97
N GLU A 464 -15.96 5.00 51.99
CA GLU A 464 -17.24 4.29 51.98
C GLU A 464 -17.55 3.75 50.60
N GLU A 465 -18.33 2.68 50.52
CA GLU A 465 -18.81 2.13 49.26
C GLU A 465 -20.22 2.65 48.97
N LEU A 466 -20.38 3.38 47.89
CA LEU A 466 -21.64 3.89 47.39
C LEU A 466 -22.25 2.89 46.40
N THR A 467 -23.55 2.67 46.47
CA THR A 467 -24.28 1.79 45.53
C THR A 467 -25.25 2.61 44.69
N PHE A 468 -25.17 2.43 43.40
CA PHE A 468 -26.02 3.08 42.38
C PHE A 468 -26.95 2.05 41.75
N THR A 469 -28.26 2.21 41.97
CA THR A 469 -29.32 1.33 41.46
C THR A 469 -30.45 2.14 40.87
N GLY A 470 -31.26 1.52 40.01
CA GLY A 470 -32.40 2.20 39.42
C GLY A 470 -32.02 3.23 38.38
N PHE A 471 -31.07 2.89 37.51
CA PHE A 471 -30.67 3.74 36.41
C PHE A 471 -31.87 4.15 35.55
N THR A 472 -31.92 5.41 35.17
CA THR A 472 -32.93 5.98 34.27
C THR A 472 -32.23 6.70 33.13
N GLY A 473 -32.78 6.56 31.91
CA GLY A 473 -32.18 7.20 30.75
C GLY A 473 -33.01 6.97 29.49
N ASN A 474 -32.44 7.26 28.35
CA ASN A 474 -33.12 7.24 27.05
C ASN A 474 -32.51 6.30 26.04
N THR A 475 -31.42 5.63 26.34
CA THR A 475 -30.80 4.58 25.52
C THR A 475 -30.00 3.60 26.38
N MET A 476 -29.78 2.39 25.86
CA MET A 476 -28.86 1.40 26.45
C MET A 476 -27.73 1.06 25.50
N ASP A 477 -27.70 1.68 24.31
CA ASP A 477 -26.76 1.33 23.25
C ASP A 477 -25.50 2.19 23.27
N ASP A 478 -24.34 1.54 23.18
CA ASP A 478 -23.02 2.14 23.03
C ASP A 478 -22.67 3.23 24.08
N LEU A 479 -23.00 2.94 25.34
CA LEU A 479 -22.68 3.78 26.47
C LEU A 479 -21.29 3.42 27.00
N ARG A 480 -20.30 4.33 26.84
CA ARG A 480 -18.89 4.09 27.18
C ARG A 480 -18.26 5.19 28.05
N ASN A 481 -18.83 6.38 28.06
CA ASN A 481 -18.29 7.49 28.83
C ASN A 481 -18.91 7.47 30.23
N VAL A 482 -18.14 7.01 31.21
CA VAL A 482 -18.54 7.00 32.61
C VAL A 482 -18.28 8.36 33.21
N VAL A 483 -19.30 9.05 33.66
CA VAL A 483 -19.23 10.40 34.23
C VAL A 483 -19.67 10.38 35.70
N ILE A 484 -18.77 10.77 36.58
CA ILE A 484 -19.01 10.84 38.01
C ILE A 484 -19.05 12.32 38.42
N PHE A 485 -20.17 12.77 38.92
CA PHE A 485 -20.37 14.16 39.39
C PHE A 485 -20.27 14.22 40.86
N PHE A 486 -19.60 15.26 41.35
CA PHE A 486 -19.45 15.54 42.79
C PHE A 486 -20.15 16.85 43.15
N ASP A 487 -21.18 16.78 44.03
CA ASP A 487 -21.96 17.91 44.45
C ASP A 487 -22.48 18.79 43.30
N PRO A 488 -23.15 18.17 42.32
CA PRO A 488 -23.57 18.89 41.12
C PRO A 488 -24.57 19.99 41.48
N LEU A 489 -24.48 21.10 40.72
CA LEU A 489 -25.33 22.26 40.87
C LEU A 489 -25.18 23.06 42.21
N GLN A 490 -24.22 22.68 43.06
CA GLN A 490 -23.95 23.38 44.32
C GLN A 490 -22.68 24.22 44.22
N ALA A 491 -22.73 25.40 44.86
CA ALA A 491 -21.54 26.24 45.02
C ALA A 491 -20.67 25.73 46.18
N THR A 492 -19.34 25.74 45.97
CA THR A 492 -18.36 25.55 47.03
C THR A 492 -17.51 26.80 47.21
N SER A 493 -17.25 27.17 48.47
CA SER A 493 -16.44 28.35 48.81
C SER A 493 -14.93 28.05 48.81
N ALA A 494 -14.54 26.79 48.86
CA ALA A 494 -13.16 26.35 48.90
C ALA A 494 -12.97 25.09 48.03
N PRO A 495 -11.75 24.82 47.50
CA PRO A 495 -11.44 23.56 46.85
C PRO A 495 -11.62 22.38 47.81
N GLU A 496 -12.04 21.24 47.27
CA GLU A 496 -12.22 19.98 48.01
C GLU A 496 -11.47 18.86 47.22
N THR A 497 -10.75 18.02 47.95
CA THR A 497 -10.13 16.81 47.38
C THR A 497 -10.99 15.60 47.70
N ILE A 498 -11.34 14.85 46.69
CA ILE A 498 -12.15 13.63 46.75
C ILE A 498 -11.32 12.51 46.11
N TYR A 499 -11.34 11.32 46.71
CA TYR A 499 -10.71 10.15 46.06
C TYR A 499 -11.80 9.13 45.68
N ILE A 500 -11.61 8.47 44.56
CA ILE A 500 -12.48 7.40 44.11
C ILE A 500 -11.67 6.16 43.71
N ASP A 501 -12.32 5.02 43.83
CA ASP A 501 -11.72 3.74 43.51
C ASP A 501 -12.80 2.67 43.26
N ASP A 502 -12.38 1.54 42.69
CA ASP A 502 -13.23 0.34 42.52
C ASP A 502 -14.63 0.66 42.01
N LEU A 503 -14.72 1.31 40.83
CA LEU A 503 -16.00 1.35 40.12
C LEU A 503 -16.30 -0.01 39.51
N ILE A 504 -17.25 -0.72 40.14
CA ILE A 504 -17.62 -2.09 39.76
C ILE A 504 -19.06 -2.12 39.27
N LYS A 505 -19.30 -2.71 38.09
CA LYS A 505 -20.64 -3.02 37.63
C LYS A 505 -21.07 -4.38 38.15
N THR A 506 -22.29 -4.42 38.69
CA THR A 506 -22.97 -5.65 39.10
C THR A 506 -24.30 -5.81 38.34
N ASN A 507 -24.71 -7.02 38.12
CA ASN A 507 -25.94 -7.35 37.35
C ASN A 507 -27.08 -7.77 38.27
#